data_11406378b573cb7636b74fb0dabe602e
#
_entry.id   11406378b573cb7636b74fb0dabe602e
#
_cell.length_a   1.000
_cell.length_b   1.000
_cell.length_c   1.000
_cell.angle_alpha   90.00
_cell.angle_beta   90.00
_cell.angle_gamma   90.00
#
_symmetry.space_group_name_H-M   'P 1'
#
loop_
_entity.id
_entity.type
_entity.pdbx_description
1 polymer ?
#
loop_
_entity_poly.entity_id
_entity_poly.type
_entity_poly.pdbx_seq_one_letter_code
_entity_poly.pdbx_strand_id
1 'polypeptide(L)'
;MKKIIPPVDRELLKAELTEKRHLRKTNRANNDLYVVGPECTNVLREIGRLREIAFRTDGGGTGEPLDIDKFDTDPAYGYRQLVLWDPETEEIIGGYRFCLCDEAVYDRYGQPILTSSHMFEFSKRFINEYLPYTIELGRSFVSLEYQSSKNGAKSLYALDNLFDGIFALGVLYKKRVKYFFGKMTIYPSYPVEAREMIMFFLKKYFGKGSGLIRIRKQVKIRNPRR
;
A
#
# COMPACT_ATOMS: atom_id res chain seq x y z
N MET A 1 10.55 12.56 17.38
CA MET A 1 10.66 11.53 16.33
C MET A 1 12.11 11.08 16.26
N LYS A 2 12.35 9.77 16.10
CA LYS A 2 13.70 9.24 15.94
C LYS A 2 14.29 9.63 14.58
N LYS A 3 15.64 9.65 14.50
CA LYS A 3 16.34 9.91 13.24
C LYS A 3 16.08 8.76 12.27
N ILE A 4 15.74 9.10 11.02
CA ILE A 4 15.56 8.12 9.95
C ILE A 4 16.93 7.54 9.58
N ILE A 5 16.97 6.26 9.20
CA ILE A 5 18.20 5.60 8.76
C ILE A 5 18.77 6.27 7.48
N PRO A 6 20.08 6.14 7.20
CA PRO A 6 20.64 6.56 5.92
C PRO A 6 20.08 5.68 4.77
N PRO A 7 20.15 6.15 3.51
CA PRO A 7 19.83 5.35 2.34
C PRO A 7 20.61 4.02 2.33
N VAL A 8 19.96 2.96 1.87
CA VAL A 8 20.60 1.66 1.64
C VAL A 8 21.44 1.74 0.36
N ASP A 9 22.58 1.06 0.36
CA ASP A 9 23.48 0.99 -0.80
C ASP A 9 22.73 0.40 -2.01
N ARG A 10 22.88 1.05 -3.18
CA ARG A 10 22.19 0.66 -4.42
C ARG A 10 22.60 -0.72 -4.92
N GLU A 11 23.85 -1.13 -4.73
CA GLU A 11 24.32 -2.47 -5.13
C GLU A 11 23.60 -3.56 -4.31
N LEU A 12 23.31 -3.30 -3.02
CA LEU A 12 22.53 -4.23 -2.20
C LEU A 12 21.07 -4.31 -2.67
N LEU A 13 20.48 -3.20 -3.12
CA LEU A 13 19.13 -3.19 -3.68
C LEU A 13 19.08 -3.99 -4.99
N LYS A 14 20.03 -3.73 -5.91
CA LYS A 14 20.12 -4.43 -7.20
C LYS A 14 20.33 -5.92 -7.03
N ALA A 15 21.14 -6.33 -6.03
CA ALA A 15 21.37 -7.76 -5.74
C ALA A 15 20.07 -8.49 -5.34
N GLU A 16 19.11 -7.79 -4.74
CA GLU A 16 17.82 -8.36 -4.35
C GLU A 16 16.73 -8.19 -5.43
N LEU A 17 16.82 -7.17 -6.31
CA LEU A 17 15.89 -6.92 -7.42
C LEU A 17 16.26 -7.75 -8.65
N THR A 18 16.16 -9.06 -8.53
CA THR A 18 16.57 -10.02 -9.56
C THR A 18 15.51 -10.22 -10.65
N GLU A 19 15.90 -10.78 -11.81
CA GLU A 19 14.99 -11.13 -12.90
C GLU A 19 13.82 -12.04 -12.44
N LYS A 20 14.06 -12.94 -11.49
CA LYS A 20 13.00 -13.81 -10.92
C LYS A 20 11.90 -13.05 -10.20
N ARG A 21 12.20 -11.84 -9.72
CA ARG A 21 11.26 -10.96 -9.02
C ARG A 21 10.70 -9.86 -9.92
N HIS A 22 11.26 -9.72 -11.12
CA HIS A 22 10.80 -8.76 -12.12
C HIS A 22 9.39 -9.13 -12.58
N LEU A 23 8.45 -8.21 -12.41
CA LEU A 23 7.06 -8.40 -12.82
C LEU A 23 6.87 -7.98 -14.29
N ARG A 24 7.28 -6.75 -14.61
CA ARG A 24 7.25 -6.18 -15.96
C ARG A 24 7.89 -4.79 -16.00
N LYS A 25 8.15 -4.30 -17.20
CA LYS A 25 8.38 -2.87 -17.44
C LYS A 25 7.05 -2.10 -17.44
N THR A 26 7.12 -0.85 -17.01
CA THR A 26 5.96 0.06 -17.05
C THR A 26 5.68 0.57 -18.46
N ASN A 27 4.44 0.98 -18.70
CA ASN A 27 4.04 1.54 -19.99
C ASN A 27 4.61 2.96 -20.21
N ARG A 28 5.01 3.64 -19.16
CA ARG A 28 5.51 5.02 -19.18
C ARG A 28 6.82 5.12 -18.39
N ALA A 29 7.68 6.06 -18.80
CA ALA A 29 8.94 6.41 -18.13
C ALA A 29 9.95 5.25 -18.00
N ASN A 30 9.77 4.13 -18.69
CA ASN A 30 10.70 2.98 -18.76
C ASN A 30 11.19 2.47 -17.38
N ASN A 31 10.28 2.47 -16.39
CA ASN A 31 10.58 1.94 -15.07
C ASN A 31 10.34 0.42 -15.02
N ASP A 32 10.86 -0.22 -13.99
CA ASP A 32 10.66 -1.64 -13.72
C ASP A 32 9.79 -1.87 -12.49
N LEU A 33 8.94 -2.88 -12.56
CA LEU A 33 8.10 -3.33 -11.46
C LEU A 33 8.63 -4.67 -10.94
N TYR A 34 8.80 -4.77 -9.62
CA TYR A 34 9.23 -5.98 -8.94
C TYR A 34 8.23 -6.40 -7.87
N VAL A 35 8.20 -7.71 -7.58
CA VAL A 35 7.52 -8.28 -6.42
C VAL A 35 8.58 -8.89 -5.51
N VAL A 36 8.66 -8.40 -4.28
CA VAL A 36 9.63 -8.85 -3.29
C VAL A 36 8.95 -9.34 -2.01
N GLY A 37 9.54 -10.32 -1.36
CA GLY A 37 9.08 -10.87 -0.09
C GLY A 37 9.96 -10.46 1.09
N PRO A 38 9.68 -11.04 2.29
CA PRO A 38 10.43 -10.77 3.52
C PRO A 38 11.92 -11.08 3.46
N GLU A 39 12.34 -11.93 2.54
CA GLU A 39 13.74 -12.31 2.32
C GLU A 39 14.60 -11.18 1.75
N CYS A 40 13.99 -10.19 1.09
CA CYS A 40 14.66 -9.03 0.51
C CYS A 40 14.88 -7.94 1.56
N THR A 41 15.74 -8.20 2.53
CA THR A 41 15.88 -7.37 3.72
C THR A 41 16.42 -5.96 3.44
N ASN A 42 17.29 -5.80 2.45
CA ASN A 42 17.82 -4.49 2.04
C ASN A 42 16.76 -3.66 1.33
N VAL A 43 16.03 -4.25 0.39
CA VAL A 43 14.90 -3.59 -0.29
C VAL A 43 13.82 -3.20 0.71
N LEU A 44 13.48 -4.06 1.68
CA LEU A 44 12.52 -3.73 2.74
C LEU A 44 13.00 -2.58 3.63
N ARG A 45 14.28 -2.54 3.99
CA ARG A 45 14.86 -1.42 4.77
C ARG A 45 14.74 -0.10 4.02
N GLU A 46 15.03 -0.09 2.72
CA GLU A 46 14.90 1.12 1.91
C GLU A 46 13.43 1.53 1.74
N ILE A 47 12.52 0.57 1.48
CA ILE A 47 11.07 0.81 1.46
C ILE A 47 10.62 1.44 2.79
N GLY A 48 11.03 0.87 3.93
CA GLY A 48 10.69 1.38 5.25
C GLY A 48 11.20 2.80 5.50
N ARG A 49 12.41 3.11 5.02
CA ARG A 49 12.99 4.46 5.05
C ARG A 49 12.17 5.45 4.23
N LEU A 50 11.88 5.11 2.98
CA LEU A 50 11.11 5.96 2.06
C LEU A 50 9.67 6.18 2.52
N ARG A 51 9.02 5.13 3.04
CA ARG A 51 7.68 5.23 3.67
C ARG A 51 7.68 6.19 4.84
N GLU A 52 8.63 6.04 5.77
CA GLU A 52 8.70 6.92 6.93
C GLU A 52 8.92 8.38 6.52
N ILE A 53 9.77 8.64 5.53
CA ILE A 53 9.98 9.97 4.98
C ILE A 53 8.66 10.52 4.40
N ALA A 54 8.03 9.79 3.49
CA ALA A 54 6.82 10.23 2.80
C ALA A 54 5.65 10.44 3.79
N PHE A 55 5.39 9.47 4.66
CA PHE A 55 4.27 9.56 5.61
C PHE A 55 4.50 10.60 6.70
N ARG A 56 5.75 10.78 7.17
CA ARG A 56 6.09 11.78 8.19
C ARG A 56 5.85 13.19 7.68
N THR A 57 6.12 13.45 6.41
CA THR A 57 5.87 14.75 5.76
C THR A 57 4.39 15.12 5.79
N ASP A 58 3.51 14.13 5.66
CA ASP A 58 2.06 14.33 5.71
C ASP A 58 1.46 14.19 7.11
N GLY A 59 2.29 14.01 8.14
CA GLY A 59 1.86 13.86 9.53
C GLY A 59 1.36 12.47 9.92
N GLY A 60 1.63 11.46 9.09
CA GLY A 60 1.20 10.07 9.28
C GLY A 60 2.33 9.06 9.53
N GLY A 61 3.57 9.52 9.68
CA GLY A 61 4.72 8.67 9.98
C GLY A 61 4.64 8.00 11.34
N THR A 62 5.40 6.90 11.50
CA THR A 62 5.46 6.14 12.77
C THR A 62 6.29 6.85 13.85
N GLY A 63 7.19 7.76 13.45
CA GLY A 63 8.18 8.39 14.31
C GLY A 63 9.42 7.52 14.56
N GLU A 64 9.44 6.30 14.03
CA GLU A 64 10.55 5.35 14.11
C GLU A 64 11.60 5.57 13.02
N PRO A 65 12.80 4.98 13.09
CA PRO A 65 13.85 5.15 12.08
C PRO A 65 13.45 4.67 10.68
N LEU A 66 12.45 3.77 10.60
CA LEU A 66 11.86 3.24 9.36
C LEU A 66 10.45 2.69 9.65
N ASP A 67 9.57 2.74 8.65
CA ASP A 67 8.20 2.20 8.72
C ASP A 67 8.19 0.74 8.25
N ILE A 68 8.54 -0.16 9.16
CA ILE A 68 8.50 -1.62 8.98
C ILE A 68 7.77 -2.25 10.16
N ASP A 69 6.91 -3.21 9.88
CA ASP A 69 6.19 -3.97 10.90
C ASP A 69 6.28 -5.49 10.64
N LYS A 70 5.66 -6.28 11.52
CA LYS A 70 5.65 -7.75 11.40
C LYS A 70 5.09 -8.27 10.07
N PHE A 71 4.18 -7.55 9.45
CA PHE A 71 3.62 -7.92 8.15
C PHE A 71 4.61 -7.70 7.00
N ASP A 72 5.66 -6.90 7.18
CA ASP A 72 6.72 -6.76 6.20
C ASP A 72 7.79 -7.85 6.35
N THR A 73 8.05 -8.32 7.59
CA THR A 73 9.22 -9.14 7.92
C THR A 73 8.94 -10.60 8.21
N ASP A 74 7.72 -10.94 8.63
CA ASP A 74 7.35 -12.30 8.98
C ASP A 74 6.61 -12.97 7.80
N PRO A 75 7.22 -13.99 7.16
CA PRO A 75 6.64 -14.68 6.02
C PRO A 75 5.32 -15.39 6.34
N ALA A 76 5.04 -15.67 7.62
CA ALA A 76 3.79 -16.33 8.03
C ALA A 76 2.54 -15.53 7.67
N TYR A 77 2.64 -14.21 7.52
CA TYR A 77 1.51 -13.37 7.14
C TYR A 77 1.29 -13.24 5.63
N GLY A 78 2.18 -13.76 4.78
CA GLY A 78 2.03 -13.81 3.33
C GLY A 78 2.11 -12.46 2.60
N TYR A 79 2.56 -11.39 3.28
CA TYR A 79 2.68 -10.08 2.65
C TYR A 79 3.93 -9.96 1.78
N ARG A 80 3.78 -9.22 0.69
CA ARG A 80 4.82 -8.90 -0.29
C ARG A 80 4.77 -7.41 -0.62
N GLN A 81 5.82 -6.93 -1.30
CA GLN A 81 5.90 -5.56 -1.77
C GLN A 81 5.88 -5.55 -3.30
N LEU A 82 5.02 -4.71 -3.87
CA LEU A 82 5.14 -4.25 -5.24
C LEU A 82 6.06 -3.02 -5.21
N VAL A 83 7.15 -3.08 -5.93
CA VAL A 83 8.19 -2.05 -5.97
C VAL A 83 8.27 -1.45 -7.36
N LEU A 84 8.18 -0.13 -7.45
CA LEU A 84 8.46 0.63 -8.66
C LEU A 84 9.90 1.13 -8.59
N TRP A 85 10.72 0.71 -9.52
CA TRP A 85 12.16 0.96 -9.61
C TRP A 85 12.51 1.75 -10.84
N ASP A 86 13.37 2.75 -10.71
CA ASP A 86 13.98 3.47 -11.81
C ASP A 86 15.36 2.86 -12.11
N PRO A 87 15.54 2.17 -13.25
CA PRO A 87 16.81 1.55 -13.58
C PRO A 87 17.89 2.57 -13.99
N GLU A 88 17.52 3.80 -14.31
CA GLU A 88 18.46 4.85 -14.71
C GLU A 88 19.10 5.53 -13.50
N THR A 89 18.31 5.86 -12.49
CA THR A 89 18.81 6.48 -11.25
C THR A 89 19.15 5.44 -10.18
N GLU A 90 18.76 4.18 -10.40
CA GLU A 90 18.89 3.07 -9.46
C GLU A 90 18.23 3.39 -8.10
N GLU A 91 16.95 3.81 -8.17
CA GLU A 91 16.19 4.24 -7.00
C GLU A 91 14.78 3.65 -6.97
N ILE A 92 14.26 3.45 -5.76
CA ILE A 92 12.87 3.09 -5.55
C ILE A 92 12.00 4.34 -5.66
N ILE A 93 11.17 4.42 -6.70
CA ILE A 93 10.21 5.52 -6.91
C ILE A 93 9.04 5.42 -5.93
N GLY A 94 8.57 4.22 -5.67
CA GLY A 94 7.41 3.99 -4.80
C GLY A 94 7.03 2.53 -4.70
N GLY A 95 5.90 2.25 -4.04
CA GLY A 95 5.45 0.89 -3.89
C GLY A 95 4.13 0.72 -3.14
N TYR A 96 3.69 -0.52 -3.10
CA TYR A 96 2.55 -1.00 -2.33
C TYR A 96 2.91 -2.26 -1.56
N ARG A 97 2.46 -2.37 -0.32
CA ARG A 97 2.39 -3.66 0.37
C ARG A 97 1.10 -4.36 -0.04
N PHE A 98 1.16 -5.64 -0.33
CA PHE A 98 -0.03 -6.42 -0.67
C PHE A 98 0.00 -7.83 -0.07
N CYS A 99 -1.19 -8.40 0.11
CA CYS A 99 -1.38 -9.79 0.51
C CYS A 99 -2.45 -10.43 -0.37
N LEU A 100 -2.19 -11.65 -0.83
CA LEU A 100 -3.20 -12.50 -1.43
C LEU A 100 -4.03 -13.07 -0.28
N CYS A 101 -5.28 -12.67 -0.15
CA CYS A 101 -6.07 -12.98 1.04
C CYS A 101 -6.52 -14.45 1.15
N ASP A 102 -6.35 -15.25 0.11
CA ASP A 102 -6.46 -16.72 0.20
C ASP A 102 -5.31 -17.37 0.96
N GLU A 103 -4.19 -16.62 1.16
CA GLU A 103 -3.05 -17.00 2.01
C GLU A 103 -3.16 -16.40 3.44
N ALA A 104 -4.25 -15.69 3.75
CA ALA A 104 -4.38 -15.01 5.04
C ALA A 104 -4.41 -15.96 6.22
N VAL A 105 -3.72 -15.58 7.29
CA VAL A 105 -3.79 -16.28 8.59
C VAL A 105 -5.06 -15.84 9.34
N TYR A 106 -5.63 -16.74 10.13
CA TYR A 106 -6.84 -16.47 10.91
C TYR A 106 -6.54 -16.56 12.40
N ASP A 107 -7.23 -15.74 13.17
CA ASP A 107 -7.20 -15.81 14.61
C ASP A 107 -8.07 -16.98 15.15
N ARG A 108 -8.03 -17.19 16.48
CA ARG A 108 -8.82 -18.24 17.15
C ARG A 108 -10.35 -18.06 17.01
N TYR A 109 -10.81 -16.91 16.56
CA TYR A 109 -12.22 -16.60 16.36
C TYR A 109 -12.63 -16.68 14.87
N GLY A 110 -11.73 -17.10 13.99
CA GLY A 110 -11.96 -17.20 12.56
C GLY A 110 -11.97 -15.85 11.84
N GLN A 111 -11.37 -14.80 12.45
CA GLN A 111 -11.20 -13.51 11.78
C GLN A 111 -9.83 -13.47 11.08
N PRO A 112 -9.75 -12.92 9.85
CA PRO A 112 -8.48 -12.81 9.15
C PRO A 112 -7.55 -11.83 9.85
N ILE A 113 -6.27 -12.18 9.96
CA ILE A 113 -5.22 -11.31 10.50
C ILE A 113 -4.62 -10.52 9.35
N LEU A 114 -5.28 -9.44 8.97
CA LEU A 114 -4.84 -8.50 7.93
C LEU A 114 -4.36 -7.19 8.55
N THR A 115 -3.60 -6.40 7.76
CA THR A 115 -3.19 -5.06 8.22
C THR A 115 -4.35 -4.13 8.48
N SER A 116 -5.49 -4.37 7.88
CA SER A 116 -6.74 -3.61 8.08
C SER A 116 -7.62 -4.13 9.23
N SER A 117 -7.35 -5.33 9.78
CA SER A 117 -8.23 -5.98 10.78
C SER A 117 -8.38 -5.19 12.10
N HIS A 118 -7.39 -4.35 12.45
CA HIS A 118 -7.50 -3.48 13.63
C HIS A 118 -8.51 -2.34 13.44
N MET A 119 -8.85 -1.97 12.20
CA MET A 119 -9.79 -0.88 11.88
C MET A 119 -11.16 -1.39 11.45
N PHE A 120 -11.24 -2.58 10.89
CA PHE A 120 -12.44 -3.12 10.29
C PHE A 120 -12.86 -4.45 10.90
N GLU A 121 -14.16 -4.69 10.86
CA GLU A 121 -14.78 -5.99 11.10
C GLU A 121 -15.27 -6.55 9.77
N PHE A 122 -14.96 -7.79 9.52
CA PHE A 122 -15.35 -8.50 8.31
C PHE A 122 -16.55 -9.39 8.59
N SER A 123 -17.59 -9.28 7.77
CA SER A 123 -18.74 -10.17 7.89
C SER A 123 -18.37 -11.59 7.46
N LYS A 124 -19.09 -12.60 7.96
CA LYS A 124 -18.94 -13.98 7.51
C LYS A 124 -19.07 -14.12 6.00
N ARG A 125 -19.98 -13.34 5.41
CA ARG A 125 -20.17 -13.31 3.94
C ARG A 125 -18.93 -12.81 3.24
N PHE A 126 -18.30 -11.71 3.71
CA PHE A 126 -17.06 -11.22 3.13
C PHE A 126 -15.94 -12.26 3.24
N ILE A 127 -15.74 -12.84 4.42
CA ILE A 127 -14.70 -13.83 4.69
C ILE A 127 -14.84 -15.05 3.77
N ASN A 128 -16.07 -15.54 3.55
CA ASN A 128 -16.29 -16.80 2.82
C ASN A 128 -16.41 -16.59 1.30
N GLU A 129 -17.00 -15.48 0.84
CA GLU A 129 -17.35 -15.30 -0.59
C GLU A 129 -16.41 -14.36 -1.33
N TYR A 130 -15.77 -13.43 -0.64
CA TYR A 130 -14.97 -12.37 -1.27
C TYR A 130 -13.48 -12.45 -0.91
N LEU A 131 -13.18 -12.61 0.37
CA LEU A 131 -11.80 -12.57 0.87
C LEU A 131 -10.87 -13.56 0.15
N PRO A 132 -11.25 -14.81 -0.14
CA PRO A 132 -10.40 -15.77 -0.85
C PRO A 132 -10.03 -15.35 -2.27
N TYR A 133 -10.73 -14.37 -2.84
CA TYR A 133 -10.50 -13.83 -4.18
C TYR A 133 -9.99 -12.40 -4.16
N THR A 134 -9.49 -11.94 -3.02
CA THR A 134 -9.12 -10.53 -2.81
C THR A 134 -7.62 -10.37 -2.64
N ILE A 135 -7.06 -9.29 -3.21
CA ILE A 135 -5.77 -8.75 -2.79
C ILE A 135 -6.03 -7.58 -1.84
N GLU A 136 -5.48 -7.65 -0.60
CA GLU A 136 -5.39 -6.48 0.26
C GLU A 136 -4.20 -5.62 -0.16
N LEU A 137 -4.44 -4.31 -0.35
CA LEU A 137 -3.44 -3.30 -0.67
C LEU A 137 -3.26 -2.34 0.52
N GLY A 138 -2.03 -1.98 0.81
CA GLY A 138 -1.74 -1.01 1.87
C GLY A 138 -0.35 -0.40 1.72
N ARG A 139 -0.05 0.54 2.63
CA ARG A 139 1.26 1.19 2.67
C ARG A 139 1.71 1.75 1.31
N SER A 140 0.76 2.31 0.52
CA SER A 140 1.10 2.97 -0.73
C SER A 140 1.94 4.20 -0.47
N PHE A 141 3.01 4.36 -1.21
CA PHE A 141 3.85 5.54 -1.15
C PHE A 141 4.48 5.84 -2.51
N VAL A 142 4.76 7.11 -2.72
CA VAL A 142 5.69 7.62 -3.73
C VAL A 142 6.77 8.37 -2.98
N SER A 143 8.02 8.15 -3.31
CA SER A 143 9.16 8.87 -2.72
C SER A 143 9.01 10.37 -2.96
N LEU A 144 9.39 11.21 -1.99
CA LEU A 144 9.22 12.68 -2.07
C LEU A 144 9.87 13.28 -3.29
N GLU A 145 11.01 12.73 -3.72
CA GLU A 145 11.72 13.17 -4.94
C GLU A 145 10.82 13.07 -6.19
N TYR A 146 9.88 12.12 -6.19
CA TYR A 146 8.97 11.84 -7.30
C TYR A 146 7.54 12.35 -7.08
N GLN A 147 7.27 13.09 -6.02
CA GLN A 147 5.97 13.72 -5.77
C GLN A 147 5.84 15.11 -6.38
N SER A 148 6.95 15.73 -6.77
CA SER A 148 6.97 17.07 -7.34
C SER A 148 7.15 17.04 -8.85
N SER A 149 6.58 18.03 -9.57
CA SER A 149 6.76 18.21 -11.02
C SER A 149 8.23 18.45 -11.44
N LYS A 150 9.14 18.61 -10.49
CA LYS A 150 10.56 18.91 -10.74
C LYS A 150 11.30 17.79 -11.48
N ASN A 151 10.88 16.53 -11.31
CA ASN A 151 11.49 15.37 -11.98
C ASN A 151 10.79 14.96 -13.27
N GLY A 152 10.04 15.88 -13.88
CA GLY A 152 9.45 15.70 -15.22
C GLY A 152 8.51 14.51 -15.34
N ALA A 153 8.66 13.74 -16.42
CA ALA A 153 7.78 12.62 -16.74
C ALA A 153 7.80 11.50 -15.66
N LYS A 154 8.92 11.28 -14.97
CA LYS A 154 9.04 10.25 -13.94
C LYS A 154 8.10 10.53 -12.77
N SER A 155 8.02 11.77 -12.30
CA SER A 155 7.07 12.18 -11.25
C SER A 155 5.63 12.13 -11.73
N LEU A 156 5.38 12.59 -12.95
CA LEU A 156 4.03 12.60 -13.53
C LEU A 156 3.43 11.20 -13.61
N TYR A 157 4.24 10.21 -13.99
CA TYR A 157 3.78 8.83 -14.20
C TYR A 157 4.03 7.90 -13.00
N ALA A 158 4.59 8.37 -11.90
CA ALA A 158 4.89 7.49 -10.74
C ALA A 158 3.64 6.77 -10.23
N LEU A 159 2.55 7.50 -10.05
CA LEU A 159 1.28 6.92 -9.58
C LEU A 159 0.64 6.01 -10.64
N ASP A 160 0.64 6.41 -11.91
CA ASP A 160 0.10 5.60 -13.02
C ASP A 160 0.87 4.28 -13.14
N ASN A 161 2.19 4.32 -13.04
CA ASN A 161 3.04 3.13 -13.07
C ASN A 161 2.80 2.20 -11.87
N LEU A 162 2.47 2.74 -10.70
CA LEU A 162 2.05 1.92 -9.55
C LEU A 162 0.69 1.25 -9.80
N PHE A 163 -0.26 1.94 -10.44
CA PHE A 163 -1.52 1.31 -10.88
C PHE A 163 -1.29 0.25 -11.94
N ASP A 164 -0.40 0.48 -12.91
CA ASP A 164 0.03 -0.56 -13.87
C ASP A 164 0.49 -1.83 -13.14
N GLY A 165 1.26 -1.66 -12.05
CA GLY A 165 1.71 -2.75 -11.20
C GLY A 165 0.57 -3.47 -10.50
N ILE A 166 -0.40 -2.75 -9.95
CA ILE A 166 -1.59 -3.35 -9.31
C ILE A 166 -2.38 -4.17 -10.33
N PHE A 167 -2.61 -3.63 -11.52
CA PHE A 167 -3.30 -4.37 -12.58
C PHE A 167 -2.49 -5.59 -13.06
N ALA A 168 -1.16 -5.47 -13.13
CA ALA A 168 -0.28 -6.58 -13.46
C ALA A 168 -0.37 -7.71 -12.43
N LEU A 169 -0.50 -7.40 -11.12
CA LEU A 169 -0.79 -8.41 -10.09
C LEU A 169 -2.13 -9.11 -10.35
N GLY A 170 -3.17 -8.36 -10.74
CA GLY A 170 -4.46 -8.95 -11.12
C GLY A 170 -4.36 -9.91 -12.30
N VAL A 171 -3.51 -9.62 -13.29
CA VAL A 171 -3.26 -10.51 -14.43
C VAL A 171 -2.42 -11.71 -14.00
N LEU A 172 -1.37 -11.52 -13.22
CA LEU A 172 -0.49 -12.58 -12.71
C LEU A 172 -1.31 -13.62 -11.91
N TYR A 173 -2.21 -13.15 -11.07
CA TYR A 173 -3.04 -13.98 -10.19
C TYR A 173 -4.47 -14.15 -10.67
N LYS A 174 -4.76 -13.99 -11.98
CA LYS A 174 -6.12 -13.96 -12.56
C LYS A 174 -7.01 -15.15 -12.22
N LYS A 175 -6.43 -16.33 -11.89
CA LYS A 175 -7.18 -17.52 -11.46
C LYS A 175 -7.62 -17.45 -10.00
N ARG A 176 -6.96 -16.62 -9.18
CA ARG A 176 -7.14 -16.49 -7.73
C ARG A 176 -7.81 -15.17 -7.33
N VAL A 177 -7.65 -14.11 -8.13
CA VAL A 177 -8.02 -12.74 -7.76
C VAL A 177 -9.14 -12.20 -8.63
N LYS A 178 -10.15 -11.64 -7.96
CA LYS A 178 -11.29 -10.94 -8.57
C LYS A 178 -11.48 -9.54 -8.00
N TYR A 179 -10.94 -9.28 -6.81
CA TYR A 179 -11.18 -8.04 -6.06
C TYR A 179 -9.87 -7.47 -5.52
N PHE A 180 -9.85 -6.15 -5.40
CA PHE A 180 -8.85 -5.42 -4.64
C PHE A 180 -9.54 -4.75 -3.44
N PHE A 181 -8.91 -4.83 -2.29
CA PHE A 181 -9.34 -4.17 -1.07
C PHE A 181 -8.22 -3.29 -0.55
N GLY A 182 -8.51 -2.03 -0.33
CA GLY A 182 -7.56 -1.09 0.23
C GLY A 182 -8.26 -0.01 1.04
N LYS A 183 -7.48 0.69 1.87
CA LYS A 183 -7.93 1.85 2.62
C LYS A 183 -7.26 3.10 2.10
N MET A 184 -8.00 4.19 2.04
CA MET A 184 -7.47 5.52 1.79
C MET A 184 -7.41 6.28 3.11
N THR A 185 -6.30 6.98 3.36
CA THR A 185 -6.14 7.85 4.52
C THR A 185 -6.50 9.28 4.16
N ILE A 186 -7.33 9.92 4.97
CA ILE A 186 -7.61 11.35 4.90
C ILE A 186 -6.94 11.97 6.13
N TYR A 187 -5.90 12.77 5.93
CA TYR A 187 -5.11 13.32 7.02
C TYR A 187 -5.84 14.43 7.79
N PRO A 188 -5.60 14.54 9.11
CA PRO A 188 -6.15 15.64 9.93
C PRO A 188 -5.70 17.03 9.47
N SER A 189 -4.59 17.14 8.76
CA SER A 189 -4.04 18.38 8.18
C SER A 189 -4.91 18.99 7.09
N TYR A 190 -5.78 18.19 6.45
CA TYR A 190 -6.72 18.74 5.47
C TYR A 190 -7.75 19.67 6.14
N PRO A 191 -8.19 20.74 5.47
CA PRO A 191 -9.26 21.59 5.96
C PRO A 191 -10.49 20.77 6.39
N VAL A 192 -11.07 21.10 7.53
CA VAL A 192 -12.18 20.34 8.13
C VAL A 192 -13.34 20.21 7.14
N GLU A 193 -13.69 21.33 6.48
CA GLU A 193 -14.78 21.39 5.52
C GLU A 193 -14.54 20.46 4.34
N ALA A 194 -13.32 20.45 3.79
CA ALA A 194 -12.96 19.57 2.67
C ALA A 194 -13.07 18.09 3.06
N ARG A 195 -12.58 17.72 4.26
CA ARG A 195 -12.71 16.34 4.77
C ARG A 195 -14.17 15.94 4.94
N GLU A 196 -14.99 16.82 5.53
CA GLU A 196 -16.42 16.57 5.74
C GLU A 196 -17.18 16.47 4.42
N MET A 197 -16.85 17.28 3.42
CA MET A 197 -17.42 17.18 2.07
C MET A 197 -17.09 15.86 1.40
N ILE A 198 -15.82 15.44 1.45
CA ILE A 198 -15.40 14.14 0.91
C ILE A 198 -16.15 13.00 1.59
N MET A 199 -16.20 13.00 2.92
CA MET A 199 -16.90 11.97 3.69
C MET A 199 -18.40 11.96 3.42
N PHE A 200 -19.03 13.13 3.31
CA PHE A 200 -20.44 13.27 2.95
C PHE A 200 -20.70 12.68 1.55
N PHE A 201 -19.89 13.05 0.57
CA PHE A 201 -20.00 12.56 -0.80
C PHE A 201 -19.88 11.01 -0.84
N LEU A 202 -18.83 10.47 -0.24
CA LEU A 202 -18.61 9.03 -0.17
C LEU A 202 -19.77 8.30 0.52
N LYS A 203 -20.27 8.84 1.65
CA LYS A 203 -21.40 8.27 2.36
C LYS A 203 -22.69 8.33 1.53
N LYS A 204 -22.94 9.44 0.84
CA LYS A 204 -24.16 9.63 0.02
C LYS A 204 -24.21 8.69 -1.17
N TYR A 205 -23.10 8.55 -1.90
CA TYR A 205 -23.09 7.83 -3.17
C TYR A 205 -22.61 6.38 -3.05
N PHE A 206 -21.77 6.07 -2.07
CA PHE A 206 -21.19 4.73 -1.87
C PHE A 206 -21.53 4.12 -0.51
N GLY A 207 -22.21 4.84 0.37
CA GLY A 207 -22.47 4.43 1.76
C GLY A 207 -23.63 3.44 1.93
N LYS A 208 -24.34 3.07 0.87
CA LYS A 208 -25.28 1.94 0.89
C LYS A 208 -24.47 0.65 0.93
N GLY A 209 -23.82 0.42 2.06
CA GLY A 209 -22.90 -0.68 2.24
C GLY A 209 -23.61 -2.02 2.10
N SER A 210 -22.95 -2.94 1.46
CA SER A 210 -23.32 -4.34 1.36
C SER A 210 -23.35 -5.08 2.71
N GLY A 211 -22.94 -4.40 3.82
CA GLY A 211 -22.72 -5.04 5.11
C GLY A 211 -21.50 -5.96 5.16
N LEU A 212 -20.67 -5.94 4.12
CA LEU A 212 -19.51 -6.84 3.99
C LEU A 212 -18.38 -6.47 4.97
N ILE A 213 -18.11 -5.17 5.10
CA ILE A 213 -17.04 -4.62 5.93
C ILE A 213 -17.61 -3.47 6.75
N ARG A 214 -17.32 -3.47 8.05
CA ARG A 214 -17.75 -2.44 8.99
C ARG A 214 -16.52 -1.80 9.67
N ILE A 215 -16.52 -0.49 9.75
CA ILE A 215 -15.50 0.23 10.53
C ILE A 215 -15.75 0.06 12.03
N ARG A 216 -14.69 -0.27 12.81
CA ARG A 216 -14.80 -0.47 14.27
C ARG A 216 -15.05 0.82 15.02
N LYS A 217 -14.42 1.94 14.60
CA LYS A 217 -14.57 3.25 15.23
C LYS A 217 -15.13 4.26 14.24
N GLN A 218 -16.39 4.60 14.40
CA GLN A 218 -17.04 5.57 13.51
C GLN A 218 -16.44 6.97 13.68
N VAL A 219 -16.19 7.61 12.55
CA VAL A 219 -15.80 9.02 12.50
C VAL A 219 -17.09 9.87 12.45
N LYS A 220 -17.24 10.78 13.42
CA LYS A 220 -18.38 11.70 13.45
C LYS A 220 -18.15 12.82 12.43
N ILE A 221 -19.08 13.00 11.50
CA ILE A 221 -19.15 14.15 10.61
C ILE A 221 -19.87 15.26 11.36
N ARG A 222 -19.22 16.43 11.53
CA ARG A 222 -19.76 17.53 12.35
C ARG A 222 -20.83 18.35 11.62
N ASN A 223 -20.77 18.42 10.29
CA ASN A 223 -21.67 19.24 9.48
C ASN A 223 -22.28 18.46 8.30
N PRO A 224 -23.32 17.64 8.52
CA PRO A 224 -23.92 16.84 7.46
C PRO A 224 -24.82 17.63 6.48
N ARG A 225 -24.92 18.95 6.59
CA ARG A 225 -25.93 19.78 5.89
C ARG A 225 -25.38 20.92 5.04
N ARG A 226 -24.15 20.85 4.57
CA ARG A 226 -23.69 21.81 3.58
C ARG A 226 -23.33 21.12 2.28
#